data_abe3e5b893314b320598651ad5ad3dfa
#
_entry.id   abe3e5b893314b320598651ad5ad3dfa
#
_cell.length_a   1.000
_cell.length_b   1.000
_cell.length_c   1.000
_cell.angle_alpha   90.00
_cell.angle_beta   90.00
_cell.angle_gamma   90.00
#
_symmetry.space_group_name_H-M   'P 1'
#
loop_
_entity.id
_entity.type
_entity.pdbx_description
1 polymer ?
#
loop_
_entity_poly.entity_id
_entity_poly.type
_entity_poly.pdbx_seq_one_letter_code
_entity_poly.pdbx_strand_id
1 'polypeptide(L)'
;EAERNVRVGDSNIALADLFNIESDGATVKYALEEVSTEGNITAAIDGDAISVNAAAGAKKVVVVSATQKGKTQYVRLTINVDASTYVGDVINPNAKVSVSGNTIKVSGAKSVNVFSTTGALISAGANTIDVVAGVYLVVADGITYKVLVK
;
A
#
# COMPACT_ATOMS: atom_id res chain seq x y z
N GLU A 1 6.91 17.03 -17.15
CA GLU A 1 6.88 15.56 -16.93
C GLU A 1 6.71 15.28 -15.45
N ALA A 2 5.91 14.29 -15.14
CA ALA A 2 5.70 13.80 -13.77
C ALA A 2 5.86 12.27 -13.76
N GLU A 3 6.34 11.75 -12.64
CA GLU A 3 6.42 10.32 -12.39
C GLU A 3 5.75 9.98 -11.06
N ARG A 4 5.00 8.90 -11.04
CA ARG A 4 4.32 8.39 -9.83
C ARG A 4 4.52 6.90 -9.71
N ASN A 5 4.90 6.46 -8.52
CA ASN A 5 4.93 5.06 -8.14
C ASN A 5 3.62 4.74 -7.43
N VAL A 6 2.92 3.73 -7.90
CA VAL A 6 1.66 3.26 -7.32
C VAL A 6 1.80 1.81 -6.86
N ARG A 7 0.91 1.40 -5.97
CA ARG A 7 0.86 0.01 -5.47
C ARG A 7 0.06 -0.87 -6.42
N VAL A 8 0.27 -2.17 -6.31
CA VAL A 8 -0.58 -3.18 -6.95
C VAL A 8 -2.02 -3.03 -6.44
N GLY A 9 -3.00 -3.17 -7.33
CA GLY A 9 -4.41 -2.98 -7.07
C GLY A 9 -4.87 -1.54 -7.33
N ASP A 10 -5.83 -1.07 -6.55
CA ASP A 10 -6.44 0.25 -6.72
C ASP A 10 -5.60 1.35 -6.04
N SER A 11 -5.35 2.41 -6.77
CA SER A 11 -4.63 3.60 -6.32
C SER A 11 -5.23 4.87 -6.94
N ASN A 12 -5.09 6.00 -6.27
CA ASN A 12 -5.53 7.30 -6.79
C ASN A 12 -4.38 8.29 -6.81
N ILE A 13 -4.28 9.07 -7.90
CA ILE A 13 -3.33 10.16 -8.09
C ILE A 13 -4.12 11.46 -8.15
N ALA A 14 -3.92 12.34 -7.19
CA ALA A 14 -4.61 13.63 -7.17
C ALA A 14 -4.19 14.50 -8.36
N LEU A 15 -5.15 15.04 -9.10
CA LEU A 15 -4.89 15.91 -10.25
C LEU A 15 -4.30 17.26 -9.83
N ALA A 16 -4.63 17.73 -8.63
CA ALA A 16 -4.05 18.94 -8.05
C ALA A 16 -2.53 18.87 -7.86
N ASP A 17 -1.97 17.65 -7.70
CA ASP A 17 -0.53 17.45 -7.56
C ASP A 17 0.23 17.49 -8.90
N LEU A 18 -0.49 17.48 -10.01
CA LEU A 18 0.08 17.48 -11.35
C LEU A 18 0.08 18.86 -12.01
N PHE A 19 -0.82 19.75 -11.58
CA PHE A 19 -1.03 21.05 -12.21
C PHE A 19 -1.00 22.16 -11.16
N ASN A 20 -0.38 23.27 -11.52
CA ASN A 20 -0.50 24.52 -10.75
C ASN A 20 -1.75 25.28 -11.24
N ILE A 21 -2.89 25.02 -10.61
CA ILE A 21 -4.19 25.61 -10.97
C ILE A 21 -4.51 26.75 -10.01
N GLU A 22 -4.85 27.90 -10.55
CA GLU A 22 -5.29 29.05 -9.74
C GLU A 22 -6.67 28.74 -9.11
N SER A 23 -6.74 28.87 -7.79
CA SER A 23 -7.97 28.66 -7.01
C SER A 23 -8.90 29.89 -7.08
N ASP A 24 -9.43 30.16 -8.24
CA ASP A 24 -10.35 31.30 -8.48
C ASP A 24 -11.82 30.91 -8.65
N GLY A 25 -12.16 29.66 -8.32
CA GLY A 25 -13.51 29.11 -8.41
C GLY A 25 -13.98 28.76 -9.82
N ALA A 26 -13.14 28.90 -10.84
CA ALA A 26 -13.48 28.48 -12.18
C ALA A 26 -13.35 26.97 -12.35
N THR A 27 -14.31 26.35 -13.02
CA THR A 27 -14.33 24.92 -13.30
C THR A 27 -13.12 24.51 -14.13
N VAL A 28 -12.41 23.46 -13.70
CA VAL A 28 -11.32 22.82 -14.43
C VAL A 28 -11.87 21.60 -15.14
N LYS A 29 -11.53 21.44 -16.42
CA LYS A 29 -11.82 20.22 -17.18
C LYS A 29 -10.54 19.43 -17.36
N TYR A 30 -10.56 18.18 -16.97
CA TYR A 30 -9.45 17.25 -17.13
C TYR A 30 -9.71 16.27 -18.26
N ALA A 31 -8.66 15.90 -18.99
CA ALA A 31 -8.70 14.81 -19.95
C ALA A 31 -7.41 13.99 -19.85
N LEU A 32 -7.50 12.70 -20.17
CA LEU A 32 -6.40 11.75 -20.14
C LEU A 32 -6.30 11.07 -21.50
N GLU A 33 -5.10 11.07 -22.09
CA GLU A 33 -4.78 10.42 -23.34
C GLU A 33 -3.67 9.40 -23.10
N GLU A 34 -3.87 8.18 -23.56
CA GLU A 34 -2.89 7.11 -23.42
C GLU A 34 -1.75 7.26 -24.44
N VAL A 35 -0.52 7.13 -23.98
CA VAL A 35 0.71 7.13 -24.83
C VAL A 35 1.25 5.72 -24.97
N SER A 36 1.40 4.99 -23.86
CA SER A 36 1.86 3.60 -23.86
C SER A 36 1.39 2.85 -22.61
N THR A 37 1.25 1.53 -22.75
CA THR A 37 0.90 0.63 -21.66
C THR A 37 1.77 -0.62 -21.74
N GLU A 38 2.42 -0.96 -20.62
CA GLU A 38 3.17 -2.19 -20.41
C GLU A 38 2.55 -2.94 -19.24
N GLY A 39 2.22 -4.21 -19.43
CA GLY A 39 1.56 -5.03 -18.44
C GLY A 39 0.07 -4.69 -18.27
N ASN A 40 -0.52 -5.19 -17.18
CA ASN A 40 -1.96 -5.02 -16.90
C ASN A 40 -2.18 -3.83 -15.97
N ILE A 41 -2.54 -2.70 -16.56
CA ILE A 41 -2.78 -1.43 -15.86
C ILE A 41 -3.87 -0.62 -16.59
N THR A 42 -4.82 -0.13 -15.82
CA THR A 42 -5.85 0.81 -16.27
C THR A 42 -5.72 2.13 -15.52
N ALA A 43 -6.00 3.23 -16.20
CA ALA A 43 -6.03 4.56 -15.61
C ALA A 43 -7.19 5.36 -16.22
N ALA A 44 -7.99 6.02 -15.41
CA ALA A 44 -9.09 6.86 -15.83
C ALA A 44 -9.27 8.05 -14.89
N ILE A 45 -9.79 9.16 -15.40
CA ILE A 45 -10.16 10.30 -14.57
C ILE A 45 -11.44 9.97 -13.81
N ASP A 46 -11.39 10.16 -12.49
CA ASP A 46 -12.51 10.04 -11.58
C ASP A 46 -12.53 11.28 -10.65
N GLY A 47 -13.43 12.22 -10.96
CA GLY A 47 -13.48 13.50 -10.27
C GLY A 47 -12.17 14.28 -10.36
N ASP A 48 -11.57 14.56 -9.21
CA ASP A 48 -10.32 15.32 -9.07
C ASP A 48 -9.08 14.42 -8.96
N ALA A 49 -9.20 13.13 -9.35
CA ALA A 49 -8.14 12.17 -9.31
C ALA A 49 -8.04 11.32 -10.57
N ILE A 50 -6.90 10.68 -10.79
CA ILE A 50 -6.74 9.58 -11.72
C ILE A 50 -6.84 8.28 -10.91
N SER A 51 -7.89 7.51 -11.14
CA SER A 51 -8.06 6.17 -10.61
C SER A 51 -7.20 5.19 -11.41
N VAL A 52 -6.36 4.42 -10.74
CA VAL A 52 -5.45 3.45 -11.33
C VAL A 52 -5.72 2.08 -10.72
N ASN A 53 -5.90 1.06 -11.56
CA ASN A 53 -5.89 -0.34 -11.15
C ASN A 53 -4.79 -1.06 -11.90
N ALA A 54 -3.89 -1.75 -11.19
CA ALA A 54 -2.68 -2.27 -11.80
C ALA A 54 -2.14 -3.55 -11.19
N ALA A 55 -1.53 -4.38 -12.03
CA ALA A 55 -0.73 -5.54 -11.62
C ALA A 55 0.73 -5.16 -11.36
N ALA A 56 1.45 -6.01 -10.62
CA ALA A 56 2.86 -5.82 -10.29
C ALA A 56 3.73 -5.68 -11.55
N GLY A 57 4.67 -4.73 -11.52
CA GLY A 57 5.60 -4.45 -12.61
C GLY A 57 4.99 -3.81 -13.85
N ALA A 58 3.72 -3.41 -13.81
CA ALA A 58 3.07 -2.71 -14.91
C ALA A 58 3.56 -1.24 -14.99
N LYS A 59 3.49 -0.67 -16.18
CA LYS A 59 3.84 0.72 -16.44
C LYS A 59 2.87 1.34 -17.43
N LYS A 60 2.46 2.56 -17.18
CA LYS A 60 1.60 3.32 -18.09
C LYS A 60 2.11 4.74 -18.26
N VAL A 61 2.13 5.21 -19.49
CA VAL A 61 2.43 6.60 -19.80
C VAL A 61 1.19 7.24 -20.41
N VAL A 62 0.78 8.36 -19.83
CA VAL A 62 -0.39 9.12 -20.26
C VAL A 62 -0.03 10.60 -20.39
N VAL A 63 -0.74 11.31 -21.23
CA VAL A 63 -0.78 12.78 -21.21
C VAL A 63 -2.08 13.21 -20.52
N VAL A 64 -1.93 13.95 -19.45
CA VAL A 64 -3.05 14.54 -18.73
C VAL A 64 -3.14 16.01 -19.09
N SER A 65 -4.31 16.50 -19.42
CA SER A 65 -4.55 17.92 -19.66
C SER A 65 -5.52 18.49 -18.62
N ALA A 66 -5.30 19.75 -18.26
CA ALA A 66 -6.18 20.55 -17.43
C ALA A 66 -6.53 21.85 -18.18
N THR A 67 -7.80 22.08 -18.43
CA THR A 67 -8.31 23.28 -19.12
C THR A 67 -9.10 24.13 -18.17
N GLN A 68 -8.69 25.37 -17.97
CA GLN A 68 -9.38 26.38 -17.18
C GLN A 68 -9.42 27.71 -17.95
N LYS A 69 -10.56 28.36 -18.04
CA LYS A 69 -10.73 29.67 -18.72
C LYS A 69 -10.13 29.68 -20.15
N GLY A 70 -10.24 28.58 -20.88
CA GLY A 70 -9.74 28.48 -22.26
C GLY A 70 -8.20 28.30 -22.36
N LYS A 71 -7.49 28.21 -21.25
CA LYS A 71 -6.06 27.85 -21.18
C LYS A 71 -5.90 26.39 -20.84
N THR A 72 -5.10 25.67 -21.59
CA THR A 72 -4.82 24.23 -21.36
C THR A 72 -3.36 24.03 -20.97
N GLN A 73 -3.15 23.31 -19.88
CA GLN A 73 -1.85 22.80 -19.47
C GLN A 73 -1.79 21.30 -19.73
N TYR A 74 -0.60 20.80 -20.02
CA TYR A 74 -0.37 19.37 -20.29
C TYR A 74 0.76 18.84 -19.41
N VAL A 75 0.54 17.66 -18.85
CA VAL A 75 1.56 16.93 -18.10
C VAL A 75 1.68 15.52 -18.67
N ARG A 76 2.89 15.12 -19.08
CA ARG A 76 3.19 13.72 -19.36
C ARG A 76 3.45 13.03 -18.04
N LEU A 77 2.60 12.06 -17.71
CA LEU A 77 2.66 11.29 -16.46
C LEU A 77 3.09 9.87 -16.77
N THR A 78 4.16 9.43 -16.11
CA THR A 78 4.58 8.04 -16.08
C THR A 78 4.12 7.41 -14.76
N ILE A 79 3.34 6.35 -14.85
CA ILE A 79 2.84 5.57 -13.71
C ILE A 79 3.60 4.26 -13.70
N ASN A 80 4.41 4.04 -12.67
CA ASN A 80 5.11 2.78 -12.43
C ASN A 80 4.43 2.02 -11.30
N VAL A 81 4.34 0.71 -11.46
CA VAL A 81 3.80 -0.18 -10.43
C VAL A 81 4.93 -1.02 -9.89
N ASP A 82 5.15 -0.95 -8.59
CA ASP A 82 6.20 -1.73 -7.95
C ASP A 82 6.03 -3.22 -8.27
N ALA A 83 7.14 -3.86 -8.68
CA ALA A 83 7.15 -5.30 -8.98
C ALA A 83 7.02 -6.16 -7.72
N SER A 84 7.18 -5.57 -6.54
CA SER A 84 6.96 -6.27 -5.30
C SER A 84 5.47 -6.59 -5.16
N THR A 85 5.15 -7.87 -5.09
CA THR A 85 3.88 -8.34 -4.55
C THR A 85 3.87 -8.05 -3.04
N TYR A 86 3.95 -6.78 -2.70
CA TYR A 86 3.65 -6.36 -1.36
C TYR A 86 2.15 -6.56 -1.19
N VAL A 87 1.79 -7.74 -0.69
CA VAL A 87 0.54 -7.90 0.02
C VAL A 87 0.64 -6.85 1.12
N GLY A 88 -0.02 -5.71 0.92
CA GLY A 88 0.02 -4.62 1.88
C GLY A 88 -0.21 -5.25 3.23
N ASP A 89 0.74 -5.06 4.15
CA ASP A 89 0.48 -5.38 5.53
C ASP A 89 -0.87 -4.74 5.82
N VAL A 90 -1.89 -5.56 5.96
CA VAL A 90 -3.05 -5.17 6.72
C VAL A 90 -2.48 -5.03 8.12
N ILE A 91 -1.86 -3.88 8.38
CA ILE A 91 -1.45 -3.51 9.71
C ILE A 91 -2.75 -3.54 10.49
N ASN A 92 -2.99 -4.65 11.17
CA ASN A 92 -4.08 -4.72 12.11
C ASN A 92 -3.62 -3.86 13.30
N PRO A 93 -4.03 -2.57 13.39
CA PRO A 93 -3.56 -1.66 14.43
C PRO A 93 -4.03 -2.14 15.82
N ASN A 94 -4.89 -3.14 15.86
CA ASN A 94 -5.44 -3.72 17.08
C ASN A 94 -4.64 -4.94 17.58
N ALA A 95 -3.74 -5.51 16.75
CA ALA A 95 -2.89 -6.61 17.20
C ALA A 95 -1.84 -6.08 18.19
N LYS A 96 -1.86 -6.60 19.42
CA LYS A 96 -0.90 -6.27 20.47
C LYS A 96 -0.24 -7.54 20.95
N VAL A 97 1.09 -7.55 20.95
CA VAL A 97 1.89 -8.64 21.50
C VAL A 97 2.53 -8.18 22.81
N SER A 98 2.37 -8.94 23.86
CA SER A 98 2.96 -8.68 25.18
C SER A 98 3.56 -9.95 25.76
N VAL A 99 4.56 -9.79 26.62
CA VAL A 99 5.21 -10.88 27.33
C VAL A 99 5.07 -10.63 28.83
N SER A 100 4.63 -11.64 29.57
CA SER A 100 4.52 -11.61 31.03
C SER A 100 5.07 -12.91 31.61
N GLY A 101 6.25 -12.83 32.27
CA GLY A 101 6.97 -14.03 32.67
C GLY A 101 7.30 -14.91 31.45
N ASN A 102 6.93 -16.18 31.52
CA ASN A 102 7.13 -17.15 30.44
C ASN A 102 5.97 -17.20 29.43
N THR A 103 5.04 -16.26 29.48
CA THR A 103 3.84 -16.30 28.66
C THR A 103 3.86 -15.17 27.63
N ILE A 104 3.67 -15.52 26.36
CA ILE A 104 3.41 -14.59 25.25
C ILE A 104 1.90 -14.45 25.09
N LYS A 105 1.38 -13.23 25.12
CA LYS A 105 -0.03 -12.93 24.88
C LYS A 105 -0.19 -12.06 23.64
N VAL A 106 -1.12 -12.46 22.77
CA VAL A 106 -1.49 -11.70 21.57
C VAL A 106 -2.97 -11.35 21.65
N SER A 107 -3.32 -10.10 21.46
CA SER A 107 -4.70 -9.64 21.45
C SER A 107 -5.00 -8.89 20.16
N GLY A 108 -6.28 -8.92 19.73
CA GLY A 108 -6.73 -8.21 18.54
C GLY A 108 -6.35 -8.83 17.20
N ALA A 109 -5.66 -9.97 17.19
CA ALA A 109 -5.31 -10.69 15.96
C ALA A 109 -6.27 -11.85 15.69
N LYS A 110 -6.54 -12.13 14.41
CA LYS A 110 -7.35 -13.26 13.94
C LYS A 110 -6.51 -14.52 13.71
N SER A 111 -5.24 -14.35 13.37
CA SER A 111 -4.28 -15.42 13.11
C SER A 111 -3.00 -15.16 13.89
N VAL A 112 -2.56 -16.16 14.65
CA VAL A 112 -1.32 -16.07 15.45
C VAL A 112 -0.50 -17.33 15.24
N ASN A 113 0.78 -17.17 14.89
CA ASN A 113 1.77 -18.22 14.84
C ASN A 113 3.03 -17.78 15.59
N VAL A 114 3.63 -18.67 16.35
CA VAL A 114 4.87 -18.41 17.09
C VAL A 114 5.96 -19.35 16.60
N PHE A 115 7.11 -18.79 16.27
CA PHE A 115 8.28 -19.50 15.77
C PHE A 115 9.49 -19.26 16.67
N SER A 116 10.37 -20.24 16.72
CA SER A 116 11.72 -20.04 17.26
C SER A 116 12.57 -19.21 16.31
N THR A 117 13.72 -18.75 16.77
CA THR A 117 14.70 -18.04 15.91
C THR A 117 15.30 -18.94 14.80
N THR A 118 15.18 -20.25 14.93
CA THR A 118 15.58 -21.22 13.89
C THR A 118 14.49 -21.49 12.86
N GLY A 119 13.31 -20.84 12.99
CA GLY A 119 12.17 -21.00 12.09
C GLY A 119 11.25 -22.19 12.43
N ALA A 120 11.49 -22.90 13.53
CA ALA A 120 10.61 -23.98 13.96
C ALA A 120 9.30 -23.39 14.52
N LEU A 121 8.16 -23.94 14.08
CA LEU A 121 6.85 -23.56 14.60
C LEU A 121 6.67 -24.07 16.03
N ILE A 122 6.41 -23.17 16.96
CA ILE A 122 6.18 -23.46 18.39
C ILE A 122 4.69 -23.57 18.67
N SER A 123 3.88 -22.67 18.11
CA SER A 123 2.44 -22.66 18.31
C SER A 123 1.73 -22.03 17.12
N ALA A 124 0.52 -22.54 16.82
CA ALA A 124 -0.36 -22.00 15.79
C ALA A 124 -1.76 -21.79 16.36
N GLY A 125 -2.36 -20.63 16.10
CA GLY A 125 -3.75 -20.31 16.42
C GLY A 125 -4.04 -19.97 17.88
N ALA A 126 -3.06 -20.05 18.79
CA ALA A 126 -3.25 -19.71 20.19
C ALA A 126 -2.89 -18.24 20.48
N ASN A 127 -3.73 -17.56 21.24
CA ASN A 127 -3.52 -16.16 21.66
C ASN A 127 -2.76 -16.02 22.98
N THR A 128 -2.52 -17.13 23.68
CA THR A 128 -1.72 -17.20 24.91
C THR A 128 -0.86 -18.44 24.83
N ILE A 129 0.44 -18.26 24.89
CA ILE A 129 1.43 -19.31 24.66
C ILE A 129 2.47 -19.27 25.75
N ASP A 130 2.64 -20.37 26.49
CA ASP A 130 3.70 -20.54 27.47
C ASP A 130 4.93 -21.13 26.81
N VAL A 131 6.07 -20.46 26.98
CA VAL A 131 7.34 -20.83 26.37
C VAL A 131 8.46 -20.70 27.38
N VAL A 132 9.58 -21.35 27.14
CA VAL A 132 10.79 -21.17 27.97
C VAL A 132 11.47 -19.84 27.66
N ALA A 133 12.35 -19.38 28.55
CA ALA A 133 13.14 -18.17 28.30
C ALA A 133 13.88 -18.27 26.94
N GLY A 134 13.77 -17.23 26.14
CA GLY A 134 14.34 -17.21 24.78
C GLY A 134 13.79 -16.11 23.91
N VAL A 135 14.23 -16.08 22.65
CA VAL A 135 13.74 -15.14 21.63
C VAL A 135 12.81 -15.86 20.67
N TYR A 136 11.67 -15.25 20.40
CA TYR A 136 10.62 -15.80 19.54
C TYR A 136 10.18 -14.80 18.48
N LEU A 137 9.69 -15.32 17.37
CA LEU A 137 9.04 -14.55 16.31
C LEU A 137 7.54 -14.84 16.36
N VAL A 138 6.74 -13.84 16.67
CA VAL A 138 5.29 -13.93 16.72
C VAL A 138 4.74 -13.30 15.43
N VAL A 139 4.05 -14.09 14.62
CA VAL A 139 3.37 -13.62 13.43
C VAL A 139 1.89 -13.48 13.74
N ALA A 140 1.41 -12.26 13.83
CA ALA A 140 0.02 -11.91 14.11
C ALA A 140 -0.59 -11.19 12.90
N ASP A 141 -1.59 -11.80 12.26
CA ASP A 141 -2.22 -11.30 11.02
C ASP A 141 -1.21 -10.92 9.93
N GLY A 142 -0.13 -11.70 9.79
CA GLY A 142 0.94 -11.46 8.80
C GLY A 142 2.06 -10.54 9.26
N ILE A 143 1.92 -9.85 10.41
CA ILE A 143 2.98 -8.99 10.97
C ILE A 143 3.86 -9.79 11.91
N THR A 144 5.17 -9.66 11.76
CA THR A 144 6.15 -10.34 12.60
C THR A 144 6.65 -9.44 13.73
N TYR A 145 6.51 -9.92 14.96
CA TYR A 145 7.01 -9.29 16.18
C TYR A 145 8.14 -10.14 16.74
N LYS A 146 9.28 -9.54 17.06
CA LYS A 146 10.35 -10.19 17.79
C LYS A 146 10.16 -9.95 19.28
N VAL A 147 10.02 -11.00 20.07
CA VAL A 147 9.80 -10.93 21.52
C VAL A 147 10.91 -11.64 22.27
N LEU A 148 11.27 -11.11 23.43
CA LEU A 148 12.20 -11.71 24.37
C LEU A 148 11.42 -12.16 25.62
N VAL A 149 11.47 -13.44 25.91
CA VAL A 149 10.95 -14.06 27.14
C VAL A 149 12.13 -14.30 28.09
N LYS A 150 12.04 -13.78 29.32
CA LYS A 150 13.11 -13.82 30.33
C LYS A 150 12.81 -14.86 31.39
#